data_5c80b27b85eb1b21a9e7f66626b676d6
#
_entry.id   5c80b27b85eb1b21a9e7f66626b676d6
#
_cell.length_a   1.000
_cell.length_b   1.000
_cell.length_c   1.000
_cell.angle_alpha   90.00
_cell.angle_beta   90.00
_cell.angle_gamma   90.00
#
_symmetry.space_group_name_H-M   'P 1'
#
loop_
_entity.id
_entity.type
_entity.pdbx_description
1 polymer ?
#
loop_
_entity_poly.entity_id
_entity_poly.type
_entity_poly.pdbx_seq_one_letter_code
_entity_poly.pdbx_strand_id
1 'polypeptide(L)'
;MSAIVVFDIDGVIRDVGSSYRRALADTVAEFTGGAYRPTAVEIDALKGEGIWNNDWEASQELIYRYFEGSGKLRSELNLDYAQIVAYFQTKYRGTDSVNWNGYICNEPILASLEYFCSLTAAHIPWGFFSGATRGSASYILERRLGLNAPILVAMEDAPGKPDPTGLFLAVAQLESQHGNIGTFPIVYVGDTVADMQTIVKARTVLTERDSIAVGVLPPHILVAAELIDDYRESLVRSGATIVINNVQELTPELINSLQKLILIQGTGIEPV
;
A
#
# COMPACT_ATOMS: atom_id res chain seq x y z
N MET A 1 -9.56 -16.70 -19.89
CA MET A 1 -8.16 -16.30 -19.67
C MET A 1 -8.10 -15.77 -18.27
N SER A 2 -7.00 -16.01 -17.54
CA SER A 2 -6.84 -15.50 -16.17
C SER A 2 -5.77 -14.42 -16.15
N ALA A 3 -5.83 -13.49 -15.19
CA ALA A 3 -4.77 -12.50 -14.92
C ALA A 3 -3.99 -12.93 -13.69
N ILE A 4 -2.80 -12.37 -13.49
CA ILE A 4 -2.10 -12.38 -12.22
C ILE A 4 -2.47 -11.10 -11.47
N VAL A 5 -2.95 -11.20 -10.24
CA VAL A 5 -3.32 -10.04 -9.44
C VAL A 5 -2.32 -9.86 -8.29
N VAL A 6 -1.71 -8.70 -8.21
CA VAL A 6 -0.84 -8.32 -7.09
C VAL A 6 -1.47 -7.14 -6.35
N PHE A 7 -1.63 -7.28 -5.04
CA PHE A 7 -2.24 -6.28 -4.18
C PHE A 7 -1.19 -5.55 -3.36
N ASP A 8 -1.36 -4.24 -3.18
CA ASP A 8 -0.84 -3.58 -2.00
C ASP A 8 -1.64 -3.99 -0.76
N ILE A 9 -1.14 -3.66 0.43
CA ILE A 9 -1.77 -4.04 1.71
C ILE A 9 -2.38 -2.82 2.39
N ASP A 10 -1.59 -1.76 2.58
CA ASP A 10 -2.00 -0.57 3.33
C ASP A 10 -2.98 0.26 2.49
N GLY A 11 -4.13 0.63 3.04
CA GLY A 11 -5.21 1.31 2.31
C GLY A 11 -6.03 0.41 1.38
N VAL A 12 -5.56 -0.82 1.08
CA VAL A 12 -6.21 -1.79 0.18
C VAL A 12 -6.81 -2.96 0.94
N ILE A 13 -6.00 -3.64 1.77
CA ILE A 13 -6.40 -4.82 2.55
C ILE A 13 -6.73 -4.45 4.00
N ARG A 14 -6.09 -3.41 4.51
CA ARG A 14 -6.32 -2.88 5.86
C ARG A 14 -6.35 -1.35 5.85
N ASP A 15 -7.10 -0.78 6.79
CA ASP A 15 -7.08 0.65 7.05
C ASP A 15 -6.02 0.99 8.10
N VAL A 16 -5.00 1.71 7.66
CA VAL A 16 -3.88 2.15 8.52
C VAL A 16 -4.06 3.57 9.07
N GLY A 17 -5.15 4.24 8.76
CA GLY A 17 -5.40 5.62 9.14
C GLY A 17 -5.37 5.84 10.65
N SER A 18 -5.86 4.87 11.44
CA SER A 18 -5.92 4.94 12.90
C SER A 18 -4.71 4.32 13.62
N SER A 19 -3.75 3.74 12.92
CA SER A 19 -2.60 3.02 13.47
C SER A 19 -1.28 3.70 13.18
N TYR A 20 -0.79 3.69 11.95
CA TYR A 20 0.49 4.33 11.57
C TYR A 20 0.48 5.82 11.84
N ARG A 21 -0.55 6.54 11.41
CA ARG A 21 -0.68 7.98 11.65
C ARG A 21 -0.75 8.31 13.14
N ARG A 22 -1.45 7.47 13.91
CA ARG A 22 -1.52 7.60 15.36
C ARG A 22 -0.18 7.32 16.02
N ALA A 23 0.53 6.25 15.63
CA ALA A 23 1.86 5.93 16.14
C ALA A 23 2.86 7.02 15.81
N LEU A 24 2.81 7.60 14.60
CA LEU A 24 3.62 8.75 14.20
C LEU A 24 3.35 9.96 15.11
N ALA A 25 2.08 10.32 15.29
CA ALA A 25 1.69 11.45 16.12
C ALA A 25 2.12 11.26 17.59
N ASP A 26 1.96 10.04 18.14
CA ASP A 26 2.40 9.71 19.50
C ASP A 26 3.92 9.77 19.63
N THR A 27 4.65 9.34 18.59
CA THR A 27 6.12 9.39 18.58
C THR A 27 6.60 10.84 18.57
N VAL A 28 6.04 11.68 17.73
CA VAL A 28 6.39 13.12 17.70
C VAL A 28 6.07 13.76 19.05
N ALA A 29 4.93 13.47 19.65
CA ALA A 29 4.56 14.01 20.96
C ALA A 29 5.56 13.59 22.05
N GLU A 30 5.98 12.33 22.09
CA GLU A 30 6.97 11.84 23.04
C GLU A 30 8.29 12.59 22.92
N PHE A 31 8.85 12.66 21.72
CA PHE A 31 10.17 13.26 21.48
C PHE A 31 10.17 14.80 21.54
N THR A 32 8.99 15.42 21.61
CA THR A 32 8.83 16.86 21.86
C THR A 32 8.38 17.18 23.30
N GLY A 33 8.38 16.18 24.20
CA GLY A 33 7.96 16.32 25.59
C GLY A 33 6.47 16.68 25.74
N GLY A 34 5.62 16.26 24.82
CA GLY A 34 4.18 16.55 24.79
C GLY A 34 3.83 17.94 24.25
N ALA A 35 4.83 18.74 23.87
CA ALA A 35 4.59 20.11 23.39
C ALA A 35 4.03 20.19 21.98
N TYR A 36 4.24 19.15 21.16
CA TYR A 36 3.69 19.07 19.79
C TYR A 36 3.21 17.66 19.47
N ARG A 37 1.97 17.58 19.01
CA ARG A 37 1.36 16.35 18.46
C ARG A 37 0.77 16.71 17.11
N PRO A 38 1.33 16.22 15.99
CA PRO A 38 0.82 16.58 14.66
C PRO A 38 -0.59 16.07 14.46
N THR A 39 -1.39 16.86 13.76
CA THR A 39 -2.72 16.50 13.25
C THR A 39 -2.63 15.63 12.02
N ALA A 40 -3.74 15.00 11.62
CA ALA A 40 -3.81 14.24 10.37
C ALA A 40 -3.46 15.12 9.15
N VAL A 41 -3.94 16.37 9.14
CA VAL A 41 -3.67 17.34 8.05
C VAL A 41 -2.16 17.66 7.93
N GLU A 42 -1.48 17.84 9.05
CA GLU A 42 -0.02 18.11 9.06
C GLU A 42 0.77 16.89 8.59
N ILE A 43 0.34 15.68 8.95
CA ILE A 43 0.95 14.43 8.48
C ILE A 43 0.73 14.29 6.98
N ASP A 44 -0.48 14.58 6.47
CA ASP A 44 -0.80 14.52 5.05
C ASP A 44 -0.01 15.55 4.25
N ALA A 45 0.14 16.76 4.78
CA ALA A 45 0.96 17.80 4.17
C ALA A 45 2.43 17.36 4.03
N LEU A 46 3.00 16.76 5.08
CA LEU A 46 4.36 16.21 5.04
C LEU A 46 4.48 15.08 3.99
N LYS A 47 3.56 14.13 4.01
CA LYS A 47 3.57 13.02 3.03
C LYS A 47 3.34 13.50 1.60
N GLY A 48 2.58 14.58 1.42
CA GLY A 48 2.37 15.24 0.13
C GLY A 48 3.64 15.80 -0.51
N GLU A 49 4.74 15.97 0.26
CA GLU A 49 6.05 16.34 -0.29
C GLU A 49 6.68 15.20 -1.13
N GLY A 50 6.16 13.96 -1.03
CA GLY A 50 6.52 12.82 -1.87
C GLY A 50 7.82 12.11 -1.48
N ILE A 51 8.52 12.56 -0.45
CA ILE A 51 9.80 11.98 0.02
C ILE A 51 9.70 11.30 1.40
N TRP A 52 8.61 11.52 2.12
CA TRP A 52 8.40 11.03 3.50
C TRP A 52 7.45 9.81 3.54
N ASN A 53 7.70 8.80 2.70
CA ASN A 53 6.88 7.59 2.68
C ASN A 53 7.14 6.67 3.88
N ASN A 54 8.35 6.69 4.44
CA ASN A 54 8.71 5.97 5.64
C ASN A 54 8.21 6.72 6.88
N ASP A 55 7.29 6.13 7.66
CA ASP A 55 6.68 6.78 8.83
C ASP A 55 7.67 7.08 9.96
N TRP A 56 8.75 6.34 10.06
CA TRP A 56 9.81 6.61 11.05
C TRP A 56 10.62 7.85 10.68
N GLU A 57 10.97 7.98 9.40
CA GLU A 57 11.64 9.17 8.87
C GLU A 57 10.71 10.38 8.93
N ALA A 58 9.43 10.20 8.61
CA ALA A 58 8.41 11.24 8.75
C ALA A 58 8.26 11.70 10.22
N SER A 59 8.30 10.76 11.19
CA SER A 59 8.29 11.10 12.62
C SER A 59 9.50 11.94 12.99
N GLN A 60 10.70 11.53 12.56
CA GLN A 60 11.94 12.25 12.85
C GLN A 60 11.93 13.64 12.21
N GLU A 61 11.46 13.78 10.99
CA GLU A 61 11.37 15.06 10.29
C GLU A 61 10.41 16.03 11.00
N LEU A 62 9.24 15.58 11.44
CA LEU A 62 8.30 16.44 12.19
C LEU A 62 8.89 16.88 13.53
N ILE A 63 9.67 16.04 14.20
CA ILE A 63 10.39 16.41 15.42
C ILE A 63 11.41 17.52 15.11
N TYR A 64 12.19 17.35 14.03
CA TYR A 64 13.15 18.39 13.60
C TYR A 64 12.44 19.70 13.29
N ARG A 65 11.38 19.70 12.48
CA ARG A 65 10.64 20.92 12.11
C ARG A 65 10.06 21.65 13.32
N TYR A 66 9.57 20.91 14.30
CA TYR A 66 9.08 21.49 15.56
C TYR A 66 10.17 22.27 16.28
N PHE A 67 11.36 21.68 16.46
CA PHE A 67 12.45 22.34 17.16
C PHE A 67 13.07 23.47 16.35
N GLU A 68 13.17 23.34 15.03
CA GLU A 68 13.61 24.41 14.12
C GLU A 68 12.66 25.62 14.19
N GLY A 69 11.35 25.37 14.21
CA GLY A 69 10.33 26.39 14.44
C GLY A 69 10.44 27.10 15.81
N SER A 70 11.07 26.44 16.77
CA SER A 70 11.41 27.01 18.10
C SER A 70 12.78 27.69 18.15
N GLY A 71 13.47 27.80 16.99
CA GLY A 71 14.76 28.48 16.85
C GLY A 71 16.00 27.63 17.18
N LYS A 72 15.86 26.31 17.37
CA LYS A 72 16.99 25.39 17.52
C LYS A 72 17.53 24.96 16.17
N LEU A 73 18.84 24.81 16.06
CA LEU A 73 19.44 24.25 14.86
C LEU A 73 19.31 22.73 14.86
N ARG A 74 19.05 22.13 13.70
CA ARG A 74 18.95 20.67 13.52
C ARG A 74 20.22 19.95 14.01
N SER A 75 21.39 20.55 13.80
CA SER A 75 22.68 20.02 14.24
C SER A 75 22.88 19.99 15.77
N GLU A 76 22.07 20.72 16.50
CA GLU A 76 22.09 20.75 17.97
C GLU A 76 21.18 19.69 18.59
N LEU A 77 20.34 19.06 17.77
CA LEU A 77 19.39 18.05 18.21
C LEU A 77 20.02 16.67 18.11
N ASN A 78 20.28 16.07 19.27
CA ASN A 78 20.79 14.70 19.33
C ASN A 78 19.62 13.70 19.30
N LEU A 79 18.96 13.58 18.13
CA LEU A 79 17.87 12.61 17.92
C LEU A 79 18.45 11.26 17.50
N ASP A 80 18.26 10.27 18.36
CA ASP A 80 18.59 8.88 18.03
C ASP A 80 17.46 8.24 17.22
N TYR A 81 17.71 8.02 15.94
CA TYR A 81 16.73 7.40 15.02
C TYR A 81 16.29 6.01 15.49
N ALA A 82 17.18 5.20 16.06
CA ALA A 82 16.83 3.89 16.57
C ALA A 82 15.83 3.96 17.74
N GLN A 83 15.96 4.98 18.60
CA GLN A 83 14.98 5.22 19.68
C GLN A 83 13.62 5.67 19.14
N ILE A 84 13.60 6.50 18.09
CA ILE A 84 12.37 6.92 17.43
C ILE A 84 11.65 5.69 16.85
N VAL A 85 12.37 4.84 16.11
CA VAL A 85 11.84 3.58 15.55
C VAL A 85 11.33 2.66 16.67
N ALA A 86 12.12 2.46 17.72
CA ALA A 86 11.75 1.61 18.84
C ALA A 86 10.46 2.09 19.53
N TYR A 87 10.35 3.38 19.80
CA TYR A 87 9.14 3.96 20.41
C TYR A 87 7.92 3.82 19.49
N PHE A 88 8.06 4.17 18.22
CA PHE A 88 7.00 3.97 17.22
C PHE A 88 6.50 2.53 17.23
N GLN A 89 7.41 1.56 17.23
CA GLN A 89 7.05 0.15 17.23
C GLN A 89 6.33 -0.28 18.52
N THR A 90 6.67 0.29 19.69
CA THR A 90 5.93 0.00 20.93
C THR A 90 4.47 0.48 20.87
N LYS A 91 4.18 1.54 20.13
CA LYS A 91 2.81 2.00 19.90
C LYS A 91 2.12 1.18 18.82
N TYR A 92 2.81 0.93 17.73
CA TYR A 92 2.25 0.27 16.56
C TYR A 92 2.03 -1.23 16.77
N ARG A 93 3.06 -1.99 17.17
CA ARG A 93 3.00 -3.43 17.46
C ARG A 93 2.63 -3.73 18.90
N GLY A 94 2.95 -2.82 19.80
CA GLY A 94 2.80 -3.00 21.23
C GLY A 94 4.09 -3.42 21.91
N THR A 95 3.98 -3.77 23.20
CA THR A 95 5.11 -4.13 24.06
C THR A 95 5.30 -5.65 24.20
N ASP A 96 4.31 -6.45 23.84
CA ASP A 96 4.42 -7.91 23.79
C ASP A 96 4.90 -8.34 22.39
N SER A 97 6.11 -8.91 22.33
CA SER A 97 6.73 -9.32 21.05
C SER A 97 6.12 -10.59 20.44
N VAL A 98 5.38 -11.37 21.23
CA VAL A 98 4.74 -12.62 20.81
C VAL A 98 3.28 -12.39 20.47
N ASN A 99 2.55 -11.75 21.39
CA ASN A 99 1.13 -11.44 21.25
C ASN A 99 0.98 -9.94 21.13
N TRP A 100 1.11 -9.43 19.92
CA TRP A 100 1.06 -8.00 19.68
C TRP A 100 -0.20 -7.38 20.28
N ASN A 101 -0.05 -6.23 20.93
CA ASN A 101 -1.10 -5.52 21.65
C ASN A 101 -1.14 -4.02 21.32
N GLY A 102 -0.48 -3.62 20.23
CA GLY A 102 -0.45 -2.25 19.74
C GLY A 102 -1.58 -1.91 18.77
N TYR A 103 -1.46 -0.76 18.11
CA TYR A 103 -2.51 -0.22 17.24
C TYR A 103 -2.86 -1.12 16.04
N ILE A 104 -1.88 -1.85 15.50
CA ILE A 104 -2.07 -2.80 14.41
C ILE A 104 -3.16 -3.86 14.70
N CYS A 105 -3.37 -4.19 15.99
CA CYS A 105 -4.35 -5.20 16.38
C CYS A 105 -5.79 -4.76 16.12
N ASN A 106 -6.04 -3.46 16.03
CA ASN A 106 -7.37 -2.87 15.86
C ASN A 106 -7.59 -2.25 14.47
N GLU A 107 -6.64 -2.42 13.53
CA GLU A 107 -6.83 -1.93 12.17
C GLU A 107 -8.05 -2.61 11.52
N PRO A 108 -8.98 -1.86 10.92
CA PRO A 108 -10.04 -2.46 10.12
C PRO A 108 -9.47 -3.26 8.96
N ILE A 109 -9.97 -4.47 8.73
CA ILE A 109 -9.66 -5.28 7.57
C ILE A 109 -10.68 -4.95 6.48
N LEU A 110 -10.20 -4.60 5.29
CA LEU A 110 -10.98 -4.12 4.16
C LEU A 110 -11.34 -5.24 3.17
N ALA A 111 -10.67 -6.38 3.27
CA ALA A 111 -10.93 -7.57 2.46
C ALA A 111 -11.28 -8.75 3.37
N SER A 112 -12.12 -9.67 2.90
CA SER A 112 -12.44 -10.89 3.63
C SER A 112 -11.63 -12.10 3.11
N LEU A 113 -11.54 -13.16 3.93
CA LEU A 113 -10.97 -14.43 3.50
C LEU A 113 -11.73 -15.01 2.31
N GLU A 114 -13.06 -14.89 2.32
CA GLU A 114 -13.96 -15.35 1.26
C GLU A 114 -13.66 -14.68 -0.09
N TYR A 115 -13.26 -13.41 -0.07
CA TYR A 115 -12.83 -12.71 -1.27
C TYR A 115 -11.63 -13.40 -1.93
N PHE A 116 -10.58 -13.72 -1.18
CA PHE A 116 -9.41 -14.44 -1.69
C PHE A 116 -9.74 -15.88 -2.09
N CYS A 117 -10.63 -16.55 -1.35
CA CYS A 117 -11.15 -17.86 -1.75
C CYS A 117 -11.87 -17.79 -3.10
N SER A 118 -12.62 -16.73 -3.39
CA SER A 118 -13.31 -16.55 -4.68
C SER A 118 -12.33 -16.39 -5.85
N LEU A 119 -11.23 -15.63 -5.65
CA LEU A 119 -10.17 -15.50 -6.66
C LEU A 119 -9.51 -16.87 -6.93
N THR A 120 -9.21 -17.62 -5.86
CA THR A 120 -8.62 -18.95 -5.96
C THR A 120 -9.57 -19.92 -6.70
N ALA A 121 -10.86 -19.91 -6.36
CA ALA A 121 -11.87 -20.74 -7.02
C ALA A 121 -12.03 -20.39 -8.51
N ALA A 122 -11.82 -19.13 -8.87
CA ALA A 122 -11.79 -18.67 -10.25
C ALA A 122 -10.46 -18.93 -10.98
N HIS A 123 -9.51 -19.62 -10.34
CA HIS A 123 -8.16 -19.88 -10.87
C HIS A 123 -7.40 -18.61 -11.24
N ILE A 124 -7.57 -17.53 -10.46
CA ILE A 124 -6.84 -16.28 -10.58
C ILE A 124 -5.66 -16.33 -9.61
N PRO A 125 -4.39 -16.38 -10.07
CA PRO A 125 -3.22 -16.26 -9.21
C PRO A 125 -3.16 -14.88 -8.56
N TRP A 126 -2.90 -14.85 -7.24
CA TRP A 126 -2.82 -13.60 -6.49
C TRP A 126 -1.71 -13.63 -5.45
N GLY A 127 -1.18 -12.44 -5.13
CA GLY A 127 -0.14 -12.22 -4.13
C GLY A 127 -0.06 -10.75 -3.72
N PHE A 128 0.96 -10.41 -2.94
CA PHE A 128 1.11 -9.08 -2.34
C PHE A 128 2.48 -8.47 -2.62
N PHE A 129 2.48 -7.15 -2.84
CA PHE A 129 3.68 -6.31 -2.82
C PHE A 129 3.40 -5.06 -2.00
N SER A 130 4.06 -4.92 -0.85
CA SER A 130 3.78 -3.88 0.13
C SER A 130 5.03 -3.17 0.61
N GLY A 131 4.88 -1.87 0.92
CA GLY A 131 5.87 -1.09 1.65
C GLY A 131 5.90 -1.38 3.17
N ALA A 132 4.99 -2.22 3.67
CA ALA A 132 5.02 -2.66 5.07
C ALA A 132 6.16 -3.63 5.33
N THR A 133 6.70 -3.64 6.56
CA THR A 133 7.65 -4.68 6.98
C THR A 133 7.00 -6.05 6.92
N ARG A 134 7.79 -7.09 6.60
CA ARG A 134 7.32 -8.48 6.51
C ARG A 134 6.52 -8.90 7.74
N GLY A 135 7.02 -8.59 8.94
CA GLY A 135 6.32 -8.94 10.18
C GLY A 135 4.93 -8.31 10.29
N SER A 136 4.77 -7.02 9.92
CA SER A 136 3.47 -6.34 9.96
C SER A 136 2.52 -6.86 8.88
N ALA A 137 3.02 -7.09 7.67
CA ALA A 137 2.24 -7.64 6.58
C ALA A 137 1.75 -9.07 6.89
N SER A 138 2.65 -9.98 7.32
CA SER A 138 2.27 -11.34 7.71
C SER A 138 1.29 -11.36 8.88
N TYR A 139 1.44 -10.48 9.87
CA TYR A 139 0.47 -10.40 10.96
C TYR A 139 -0.95 -10.11 10.45
N ILE A 140 -1.10 -9.18 9.52
CA ILE A 140 -2.39 -8.86 8.93
C ILE A 140 -2.90 -10.00 8.05
N LEU A 141 -2.08 -10.49 7.13
CA LEU A 141 -2.50 -11.47 6.14
C LEU A 141 -2.78 -12.84 6.76
N GLU A 142 -1.90 -13.30 7.64
CA GLU A 142 -2.00 -14.66 8.18
C GLU A 142 -2.81 -14.70 9.47
N ARG A 143 -2.52 -13.81 10.46
CA ARG A 143 -3.19 -13.87 11.75
C ARG A 143 -4.55 -13.19 11.79
N ARG A 144 -4.70 -12.03 11.11
CA ARG A 144 -5.95 -11.27 11.13
C ARG A 144 -6.92 -11.72 10.04
N LEU A 145 -6.43 -11.92 8.82
CA LEU A 145 -7.23 -12.30 7.67
C LEU A 145 -7.35 -13.82 7.49
N GLY A 146 -6.41 -14.61 8.03
CA GLY A 146 -6.45 -16.07 8.01
C GLY A 146 -5.92 -16.71 6.73
N LEU A 147 -5.14 -15.98 5.93
CA LEU A 147 -4.49 -16.54 4.74
C LEU A 147 -3.36 -17.50 5.15
N ASN A 148 -3.18 -18.57 4.39
CA ASN A 148 -2.13 -19.55 4.65
C ASN A 148 -0.91 -19.28 3.75
N ALA A 149 0.18 -18.76 4.33
CA ALA A 149 1.45 -18.50 3.67
C ALA A 149 1.30 -17.87 2.26
N PRO A 150 0.63 -16.71 2.13
CA PRO A 150 0.43 -16.06 0.84
C PRO A 150 1.77 -15.57 0.27
N ILE A 151 1.88 -15.50 -1.07
CA ILE A 151 3.01 -14.84 -1.71
C ILE A 151 3.04 -13.38 -1.28
N LEU A 152 4.15 -12.95 -0.68
CA LEU A 152 4.37 -11.62 -0.13
C LEU A 152 5.77 -11.13 -0.44
N VAL A 153 5.86 -10.02 -1.16
CA VAL A 153 7.05 -9.18 -1.28
C VAL A 153 6.86 -7.97 -0.36
N ALA A 154 7.68 -7.88 0.67
CA ALA A 154 7.61 -6.87 1.72
C ALA A 154 8.69 -5.79 1.55
N MET A 155 8.72 -4.80 2.43
CA MET A 155 9.68 -3.69 2.43
C MET A 155 11.15 -4.16 2.35
N GLU A 156 11.47 -5.29 2.97
CA GLU A 156 12.84 -5.81 3.08
C GLU A 156 13.33 -6.53 1.81
N ASP A 157 12.41 -6.86 0.88
CA ASP A 157 12.70 -7.72 -0.26
C ASP A 157 13.02 -6.94 -1.54
N ALA A 158 12.59 -5.68 -1.63
CA ALA A 158 12.71 -4.88 -2.84
C ALA A 158 12.80 -3.38 -2.54
N PRO A 159 13.30 -2.57 -3.49
CA PRO A 159 13.18 -1.12 -3.43
C PRO A 159 11.72 -0.67 -3.26
N GLY A 160 11.52 0.46 -2.57
CA GLY A 160 10.19 1.03 -2.34
C GLY A 160 9.54 1.52 -3.63
N LYS A 161 8.20 1.48 -3.67
CA LYS A 161 7.39 2.05 -4.74
C LYS A 161 7.75 3.53 -4.97
N PRO A 162 7.81 3.99 -6.18
CA PRO A 162 7.31 3.43 -7.43
C PRO A 162 8.30 2.54 -8.20
N ASP A 163 9.32 1.96 -7.56
CA ASP A 163 10.19 0.98 -8.24
C ASP A 163 9.40 -0.32 -8.50
N PRO A 164 9.39 -0.87 -9.75
CA PRO A 164 8.58 -2.04 -10.07
C PRO A 164 9.22 -3.37 -9.69
N THR A 165 10.43 -3.39 -9.15
CA THR A 165 11.17 -4.61 -8.82
C THR A 165 10.37 -5.55 -7.91
N GLY A 166 9.72 -4.99 -6.87
CA GLY A 166 8.89 -5.80 -5.95
C GLY A 166 7.67 -6.41 -6.64
N LEU A 167 7.05 -5.70 -7.58
CA LEU A 167 5.97 -6.24 -8.40
C LEU A 167 6.46 -7.42 -9.25
N PHE A 168 7.62 -7.28 -9.90
CA PHE A 168 8.20 -8.35 -10.71
C PHE A 168 8.56 -9.59 -9.88
N LEU A 169 9.09 -9.39 -8.66
CA LEU A 169 9.36 -10.50 -7.74
C LEU A 169 8.08 -11.24 -7.34
N ALA A 170 7.00 -10.52 -7.02
CA ALA A 170 5.71 -11.13 -6.68
C ALA A 170 5.15 -11.93 -7.88
N VAL A 171 5.18 -11.37 -9.08
CA VAL A 171 4.76 -12.03 -10.31
C VAL A 171 5.60 -13.29 -10.58
N ALA A 172 6.93 -13.22 -10.47
CA ALA A 172 7.80 -14.37 -10.69
C ALA A 172 7.55 -15.51 -9.68
N GLN A 173 7.26 -15.20 -8.43
CA GLN A 173 6.89 -16.20 -7.43
C GLN A 173 5.54 -16.86 -7.77
N LEU A 174 4.55 -16.08 -8.22
CA LEU A 174 3.26 -16.61 -8.69
C LEU A 174 3.40 -17.49 -9.91
N GLU A 175 4.24 -17.12 -10.88
CA GLU A 175 4.55 -17.91 -12.05
C GLU A 175 5.24 -19.24 -11.68
N SER A 176 6.18 -19.19 -10.75
CA SER A 176 6.84 -20.39 -10.24
C SER A 176 5.86 -21.35 -9.56
N GLN A 177 4.86 -20.83 -8.85
CA GLN A 177 3.89 -21.63 -8.12
C GLN A 177 2.80 -22.23 -9.04
N HIS A 178 2.36 -21.46 -10.05
CA HIS A 178 1.21 -21.86 -10.88
C HIS A 178 1.60 -22.41 -12.27
N GLY A 179 2.86 -22.29 -12.71
CA GLY A 179 3.33 -22.69 -14.04
C GLY A 179 2.60 -21.94 -15.17
N ASN A 180 3.00 -22.09 -16.39
CA ASN A 180 2.38 -21.63 -17.65
C ASN A 180 1.45 -20.39 -17.63
N ILE A 181 1.72 -19.42 -16.75
CA ILE A 181 0.94 -18.17 -16.63
C ILE A 181 1.75 -16.91 -17.04
N GLY A 182 2.95 -17.10 -17.57
CA GLY A 182 3.86 -16.01 -17.94
C GLY A 182 3.32 -15.05 -19.02
N THR A 183 2.24 -15.45 -19.74
CA THR A 183 1.55 -14.60 -20.71
C THR A 183 0.31 -13.91 -20.14
N PHE A 184 -0.07 -14.22 -18.90
CA PHE A 184 -1.25 -13.59 -18.30
C PHE A 184 -1.00 -12.10 -18.03
N PRO A 185 -1.99 -11.24 -18.30
CA PRO A 185 -1.90 -9.83 -17.90
C PRO A 185 -1.65 -9.68 -16.41
N ILE A 186 -0.93 -8.63 -16.04
CA ILE A 186 -0.67 -8.29 -14.65
C ILE A 186 -1.68 -7.22 -14.22
N VAL A 187 -2.42 -7.47 -13.16
CA VAL A 187 -3.29 -6.49 -12.49
C VAL A 187 -2.60 -6.10 -11.19
N TYR A 188 -2.24 -4.83 -11.05
CA TYR A 188 -1.71 -4.30 -9.80
C TYR A 188 -2.74 -3.39 -9.13
N VAL A 189 -2.99 -3.64 -7.85
CA VAL A 189 -4.04 -2.99 -7.06
C VAL A 189 -3.39 -2.18 -5.95
N GLY A 190 -3.65 -0.88 -5.90
CA GLY A 190 -3.07 0.01 -4.89
C GLY A 190 -3.92 1.25 -4.66
N ASP A 191 -3.66 1.97 -3.57
CA ASP A 191 -4.42 3.15 -3.16
C ASP A 191 -3.68 4.46 -3.40
N THR A 192 -2.38 4.43 -3.72
CA THR A 192 -1.54 5.62 -3.83
C THR A 192 -1.11 5.92 -5.26
N VAL A 193 -0.69 7.18 -5.49
CA VAL A 193 -0.01 7.61 -6.72
C VAL A 193 1.24 6.75 -7.00
N ALA A 194 2.00 6.38 -5.95
CA ALA A 194 3.19 5.56 -6.09
C ALA A 194 2.86 4.15 -6.60
N ASP A 195 1.72 3.57 -6.22
CA ASP A 195 1.24 2.30 -6.76
C ASP A 195 0.95 2.40 -8.25
N MET A 196 0.22 3.43 -8.65
CA MET A 196 -0.11 3.65 -10.06
C MET A 196 1.17 3.86 -10.90
N GLN A 197 2.11 4.64 -10.40
CA GLN A 197 3.41 4.84 -11.04
C GLN A 197 4.26 3.56 -11.10
N THR A 198 4.10 2.64 -10.15
CA THR A 198 4.76 1.33 -10.17
C THR A 198 4.38 0.56 -11.43
N ILE A 199 3.07 0.48 -11.75
CA ILE A 199 2.62 -0.23 -12.96
C ILE A 199 2.97 0.53 -14.24
N VAL A 200 2.96 1.87 -14.22
CA VAL A 200 3.40 2.68 -15.36
C VAL A 200 4.86 2.40 -15.69
N LYS A 201 5.73 2.33 -14.67
CA LYS A 201 7.14 1.96 -14.86
C LYS A 201 7.29 0.50 -15.28
N ALA A 202 6.48 -0.41 -14.74
CA ALA A 202 6.50 -1.81 -15.16
C ALA A 202 6.21 -1.98 -16.65
N ARG A 203 5.28 -1.21 -17.22
CA ARG A 203 4.95 -1.21 -18.67
C ARG A 203 6.15 -0.84 -19.54
N THR A 204 7.07 -0.02 -19.06
CA THR A 204 8.28 0.34 -19.84
C THR A 204 9.30 -0.80 -19.92
N VAL A 205 9.21 -1.77 -19.01
CA VAL A 205 10.10 -2.94 -18.93
C VAL A 205 9.44 -4.16 -19.57
N LEU A 206 8.15 -4.39 -19.32
CA LEU A 206 7.38 -5.53 -19.81
C LEU A 206 6.54 -5.12 -21.03
N THR A 207 7.17 -4.70 -22.12
CA THR A 207 6.51 -4.15 -23.31
C THR A 207 5.60 -5.15 -24.02
N GLU A 208 5.89 -6.45 -23.89
CA GLU A 208 5.13 -7.53 -24.54
C GLU A 208 4.01 -8.11 -23.64
N ARG A 209 3.81 -7.52 -22.46
CA ARG A 209 2.86 -8.04 -21.48
C ARG A 209 1.90 -6.95 -21.01
N ASP A 210 0.63 -7.22 -21.20
CA ASP A 210 -0.43 -6.33 -20.75
C ASP A 210 -0.40 -6.15 -19.23
N SER A 211 -0.62 -4.92 -18.79
CA SER A 211 -0.66 -4.60 -17.37
C SER A 211 -1.70 -3.53 -17.06
N ILE A 212 -2.45 -3.77 -15.99
CA ILE A 212 -3.62 -2.99 -15.56
C ILE A 212 -3.34 -2.43 -14.17
N ALA A 213 -3.54 -1.13 -13.99
CA ALA A 213 -3.53 -0.49 -12.69
C ALA A 213 -4.97 -0.31 -12.20
N VAL A 214 -5.25 -0.83 -11.01
CA VAL A 214 -6.53 -0.64 -10.31
C VAL A 214 -6.28 0.24 -9.10
N GLY A 215 -6.84 1.45 -9.11
CA GLY A 215 -6.83 2.33 -7.96
C GLY A 215 -7.93 1.95 -6.97
N VAL A 216 -7.66 2.00 -5.67
CA VAL A 216 -8.64 1.82 -4.60
C VAL A 216 -8.71 3.10 -3.79
N LEU A 217 -9.92 3.58 -3.50
CA LEU A 217 -10.09 4.74 -2.61
C LEU A 217 -9.91 4.29 -1.15
N PRO A 218 -8.91 4.82 -0.42
CA PRO A 218 -8.72 4.42 0.97
C PRO A 218 -9.85 4.99 1.86
N PRO A 219 -10.16 4.33 3.01
CA PRO A 219 -11.30 4.67 3.84
C PRO A 219 -11.37 6.13 4.28
N HIS A 220 -10.23 6.77 4.56
CA HIS A 220 -10.20 8.17 4.99
C HIS A 220 -10.63 9.15 3.88
N ILE A 221 -10.50 8.77 2.61
CA ILE A 221 -11.01 9.54 1.47
C ILE A 221 -12.52 9.33 1.31
N LEU A 222 -12.98 8.08 1.51
CA LEU A 222 -14.43 7.77 1.36
C LEU A 222 -15.33 8.49 2.39
N VAL A 223 -14.78 8.87 3.56
CA VAL A 223 -15.54 9.65 4.56
C VAL A 223 -15.49 11.16 4.33
N ALA A 224 -14.62 11.64 3.44
CA ALA A 224 -14.46 13.04 3.08
C ALA A 224 -14.96 13.26 1.65
N ALA A 225 -16.29 13.39 1.49
CA ALA A 225 -16.95 13.40 0.18
C ALA A 225 -16.37 14.42 -0.81
N GLU A 226 -15.88 15.56 -0.29
CA GLU A 226 -15.23 16.62 -1.06
C GLU A 226 -13.87 16.23 -1.65
N LEU A 227 -13.23 15.18 -1.13
CA LEU A 227 -11.92 14.72 -1.59
C LEU A 227 -12.00 13.56 -2.60
N ILE A 228 -13.16 12.91 -2.73
CA ILE A 228 -13.30 11.67 -3.52
C ILE A 228 -12.93 11.91 -4.98
N ASP A 229 -13.48 12.96 -5.59
CA ASP A 229 -13.30 13.23 -7.02
C ASP A 229 -11.86 13.61 -7.32
N ASP A 230 -11.26 14.49 -6.53
CA ASP A 230 -9.87 14.92 -6.69
C ASP A 230 -8.90 13.75 -6.51
N TYR A 231 -9.14 12.88 -5.51
CA TYR A 231 -8.30 11.71 -5.27
C TYR A 231 -8.41 10.70 -6.42
N ARG A 232 -9.63 10.41 -6.86
CA ARG A 232 -9.91 9.54 -8.01
C ARG A 232 -9.19 10.05 -9.26
N GLU A 233 -9.32 11.34 -9.55
CA GLU A 233 -8.66 11.98 -10.68
C GLU A 233 -7.13 11.90 -10.58
N SER A 234 -6.58 12.05 -9.37
CA SER A 234 -5.14 11.91 -9.11
C SER A 234 -4.64 10.51 -9.44
N LEU A 235 -5.37 9.45 -9.02
CA LEU A 235 -5.03 8.06 -9.37
C LEU A 235 -5.11 7.83 -10.88
N VAL A 236 -6.17 8.33 -11.54
CA VAL A 236 -6.33 8.21 -13.00
C VAL A 236 -5.19 8.90 -13.73
N ARG A 237 -4.87 10.15 -13.37
CA ARG A 237 -3.72 10.88 -13.96
C ARG A 237 -2.39 10.20 -13.74
N SER A 238 -2.27 9.41 -12.66
CA SER A 238 -1.05 8.66 -12.33
C SER A 238 -1.00 7.27 -12.98
N GLY A 239 -2.02 6.90 -13.76
CA GLY A 239 -2.00 5.68 -14.58
C GLY A 239 -3.01 4.62 -14.21
N ALA A 240 -3.95 4.86 -13.27
CA ALA A 240 -5.04 3.94 -12.98
C ALA A 240 -5.92 3.73 -14.23
N THR A 241 -6.18 2.47 -14.55
CA THR A 241 -7.12 2.08 -15.62
C THR A 241 -8.56 2.22 -15.14
N ILE A 242 -8.81 1.85 -13.89
CA ILE A 242 -10.08 2.06 -13.17
C ILE A 242 -9.78 2.43 -11.73
N VAL A 243 -10.76 3.06 -11.06
CA VAL A 243 -10.71 3.35 -9.63
C VAL A 243 -12.01 2.86 -8.98
N ILE A 244 -11.85 1.98 -7.98
CA ILE A 244 -12.94 1.36 -7.20
C ILE A 244 -12.95 1.89 -5.77
N ASN A 245 -14.06 1.73 -5.05
CA ASN A 245 -14.16 2.22 -3.67
C ASN A 245 -13.68 1.20 -2.64
N ASN A 246 -13.73 -0.08 -2.97
CA ASN A 246 -13.26 -1.16 -2.09
C ASN A 246 -12.64 -2.27 -2.93
N VAL A 247 -11.58 -2.88 -2.42
CA VAL A 247 -10.86 -3.96 -3.12
C VAL A 247 -11.75 -5.14 -3.49
N GLN A 248 -12.79 -5.44 -2.72
CA GLN A 248 -13.72 -6.54 -2.98
C GLN A 248 -14.64 -6.29 -4.20
N GLU A 249 -14.71 -5.04 -4.70
CA GLU A 249 -15.36 -4.74 -5.98
C GLU A 249 -14.58 -5.32 -7.17
N LEU A 250 -13.28 -5.63 -6.99
CA LEU A 250 -12.47 -6.29 -8.01
C LEU A 250 -12.79 -7.81 -8.04
N THR A 251 -14.01 -8.13 -8.46
CA THR A 251 -14.48 -9.52 -8.57
C THR A 251 -13.79 -10.27 -9.72
N PRO A 252 -13.84 -11.62 -9.73
CA PRO A 252 -13.34 -12.42 -10.85
C PRO A 252 -13.95 -11.99 -12.20
N GLU A 253 -15.23 -11.60 -12.23
CA GLU A 253 -15.93 -11.13 -13.43
C GLU A 253 -15.35 -9.80 -13.91
N LEU A 254 -15.10 -8.86 -12.99
CA LEU A 254 -14.50 -7.57 -13.34
C LEU A 254 -13.07 -7.74 -13.86
N ILE A 255 -12.25 -8.59 -13.21
CA ILE A 255 -10.90 -8.91 -13.68
C ILE A 255 -10.93 -9.46 -15.13
N ASN A 256 -11.83 -10.40 -15.41
CA ASN A 256 -11.99 -10.95 -16.76
C ASN A 256 -12.49 -9.90 -17.76
N SER A 257 -13.28 -8.93 -17.33
CA SER A 257 -13.79 -7.85 -18.20
C SER A 257 -12.69 -6.85 -18.53
N LEU A 258 -11.83 -6.50 -17.56
CA LEU A 258 -10.69 -5.60 -17.78
C LEU A 258 -9.71 -6.16 -18.82
N GLN A 259 -9.48 -7.47 -18.83
CA GLN A 259 -8.63 -8.12 -19.83
C GLN A 259 -9.20 -7.96 -21.25
N LYS A 260 -10.52 -8.11 -21.42
CA LYS A 260 -11.17 -7.95 -22.73
C LYS A 260 -11.04 -6.54 -23.29
N LEU A 261 -11.10 -5.52 -22.42
CA LEU A 261 -10.94 -4.10 -22.81
C LEU A 261 -9.57 -3.83 -23.41
N ILE A 262 -8.51 -4.42 -22.85
CA ILE A 262 -7.15 -4.25 -23.37
C ILE A 262 -6.98 -4.92 -24.73
N LEU A 263 -7.52 -6.14 -24.89
CA LEU A 263 -7.47 -6.86 -26.17
C LEU A 263 -8.15 -6.08 -27.31
N ILE A 264 -9.25 -5.37 -27.02
CA ILE A 264 -9.95 -4.53 -27.99
C ILE A 264 -9.12 -3.30 -28.36
N GLN A 265 -8.51 -2.64 -27.39
CA GLN A 265 -7.65 -1.47 -27.63
C GLN A 265 -6.37 -1.84 -28.41
N GLY A 266 -5.79 -3.02 -28.16
CA GLY A 266 -4.61 -3.51 -28.86
C GLY A 266 -4.90 -3.96 -30.32
N THR A 267 -6.13 -4.26 -30.67
CA THR A 267 -6.52 -4.66 -32.03
C THR A 267 -6.93 -3.51 -32.94
N GLY A 268 -6.98 -2.27 -32.46
CA GLY A 268 -7.32 -1.09 -33.28
C GLY A 268 -8.74 -1.08 -33.87
N ILE A 269 -9.64 -1.90 -33.34
CA ILE A 269 -11.05 -1.94 -33.77
C ILE A 269 -11.82 -0.96 -32.88
N GLU A 270 -12.24 0.18 -33.45
CA GLU A 270 -13.18 1.10 -32.79
C GLU A 270 -14.49 0.34 -32.50
N PRO A 271 -15.10 0.54 -31.32
CA PRO A 271 -16.42 -0.04 -31.06
C PRO A 271 -17.45 0.65 -31.99
N VAL A 272 -18.20 -0.18 -32.74
CA VAL A 272 -19.33 0.23 -33.60
C VAL A 272 -20.50 0.67 -32.74
#